data_00ec20114e9a89628e131fe718984235
#
_entry.id   00ec20114e9a89628e131fe718984235
#
_cell.length_a   1.000
_cell.length_b   1.000
_cell.length_c   1.000
_cell.angle_alpha   90.00
_cell.angle_beta   90.00
_cell.angle_gamma   90.00
#
_symmetry.space_group_name_H-M   'P 1'
#
loop_
_entity.id
_entity.type
_entity.pdbx_description
1 polymer ?
#
loop_
_entity_poly.entity_id
_entity_poly.type
_entity_poly.pdbx_seq_one_letter_code
_entity_poly.pdbx_strand_id
1 'polypeptide(L)'
;MARIKYLYVIRDEYHAPLSICYSKETAKRQLLALAKFTEWNRGFKITEVSDDIIYFQNHDHVDFVEIPCCGTKKDFMHHFNFIEDYSKIKSALEL
;
A
#
# COMPACT_ATOMS: atom_id res chain seq x y z
N MET A 1 -12.81 -6.28 -21.59
CA MET A 1 -11.77 -5.91 -20.62
C MET A 1 -12.41 -5.55 -19.31
N ALA A 2 -12.02 -6.19 -18.23
CA ALA A 2 -12.59 -5.93 -16.91
C ALA A 2 -12.20 -4.52 -16.46
N ARG A 3 -13.17 -3.75 -15.99
CA ARG A 3 -12.88 -2.45 -15.38
C ARG A 3 -12.27 -2.65 -14.00
N ILE A 4 -11.22 -1.90 -13.71
CA ILE A 4 -10.65 -1.84 -12.38
C ILE A 4 -11.63 -1.03 -11.53
N LYS A 5 -12.30 -1.68 -10.58
CA LYS A 5 -13.28 -1.02 -9.71
C LYS A 5 -12.63 -0.30 -8.54
N TYR A 6 -11.55 -0.88 -8.03
CA TYR A 6 -10.81 -0.34 -6.89
C TYR A 6 -9.33 -0.52 -7.10
N LEU A 7 -8.59 0.42 -6.57
CA LEU A 7 -7.15 0.31 -6.44
C LEU A 7 -6.80 0.40 -4.96
N TYR A 8 -5.73 -0.27 -4.57
CA TYR A 8 -5.29 -0.37 -3.18
C TYR A 8 -3.91 0.24 -3.08
N VAL A 9 -3.78 1.28 -2.28
CA VAL A 9 -2.51 1.97 -2.08
C VAL A 9 -1.94 1.55 -0.73
N ILE A 10 -0.81 0.88 -0.75
CA ILE A 10 -0.09 0.48 0.46
C ILE A 10 0.75 1.66 0.91
N ARG A 11 0.62 2.01 2.18
CA ARG A 11 1.31 3.14 2.78
C ARG A 11 2.20 2.68 3.92
N ASP A 12 3.32 3.36 4.08
CA ASP A 12 4.23 3.09 5.20
C ASP A 12 3.71 3.74 6.51
N GLU A 13 4.52 3.66 7.57
CA GLU A 13 4.19 4.23 8.87
C GLU A 13 4.09 5.76 8.88
N TYR A 14 4.55 6.41 7.84
CA TYR A 14 4.46 7.86 7.65
C TYR A 14 3.32 8.25 6.71
N HIS A 15 2.48 7.29 6.35
CA HIS A 15 1.38 7.44 5.39
C HIS A 15 1.85 7.78 3.97
N ALA A 16 3.11 7.50 3.67
CA ALA A 16 3.64 7.68 2.32
C ALA A 16 3.24 6.48 1.44
N PRO A 17 2.73 6.72 0.24
CA PRO A 17 2.36 5.65 -0.66
C PRO A 17 3.61 4.91 -1.15
N LEU A 18 3.61 3.59 -1.00
CA LEU A 18 4.71 2.74 -1.42
C LEU A 18 4.37 1.87 -2.61
N SER A 19 3.09 1.51 -2.76
CA SER A 19 2.70 0.44 -3.66
C SER A 19 1.26 0.60 -4.08
N ILE A 20 0.96 0.21 -5.32
CA ILE A 20 -0.39 0.19 -5.83
C ILE A 20 -0.72 -1.22 -6.28
N CYS A 21 -1.78 -1.78 -5.71
CA CYS A 21 -2.27 -3.11 -6.04
C CYS A 21 -3.64 -3.03 -6.71
N TYR A 22 -3.91 -4.00 -7.55
CA TYR A 22 -5.16 -4.06 -8.31
C TYR A 22 -6.16 -5.06 -7.72
N SER A 23 -5.76 -5.79 -6.70
CA SER A 23 -6.65 -6.69 -5.99
C SER A 23 -6.41 -6.59 -4.48
N LYS A 24 -7.47 -6.83 -3.72
CA LYS A 24 -7.41 -6.79 -2.26
C LYS A 24 -6.49 -7.87 -1.70
N GLU A 25 -6.50 -9.05 -2.29
CA GLU A 25 -5.64 -10.15 -1.84
C GLU A 25 -4.16 -9.85 -2.01
N THR A 26 -3.80 -9.27 -3.16
CA THR A 26 -2.43 -8.83 -3.40
C THR A 26 -2.04 -7.73 -2.40
N ALA A 27 -2.94 -6.79 -2.14
CA ALA A 27 -2.72 -5.72 -1.18
C ALA A 27 -2.47 -6.27 0.23
N LYS A 28 -3.27 -7.22 0.67
CA LYS A 28 -3.09 -7.87 1.98
C LYS A 28 -1.73 -8.54 2.09
N ARG A 29 -1.32 -9.28 1.07
CA ARG A 29 -0.02 -9.95 1.06
C ARG A 29 1.14 -8.96 1.09
N GLN A 30 1.05 -7.91 0.29
CA GLN A 30 2.10 -6.89 0.27
C GLN A 30 2.14 -6.09 1.56
N LEU A 31 0.99 -5.82 2.16
CA LEU A 31 0.93 -5.15 3.46
C LEU A 31 1.62 -5.97 4.53
N LEU A 32 1.35 -7.27 4.57
CA LEU A 32 2.00 -8.16 5.53
C LEU A 32 3.51 -8.24 5.29
N ALA A 33 3.94 -8.30 4.05
CA ALA A 33 5.36 -8.31 3.70
C ALA A 33 6.04 -7.01 4.13
N LEU A 34 5.38 -5.87 3.90
CA LEU A 34 5.88 -4.57 4.35
C LEU A 34 5.99 -4.52 5.88
N ALA A 35 4.97 -5.00 6.58
CA ALA A 35 4.98 -5.02 8.04
C ALA A 35 6.12 -5.88 8.59
N LYS A 36 6.34 -7.05 8.03
CA LYS A 36 7.44 -7.93 8.44
C LYS A 36 8.80 -7.30 8.14
N PHE A 37 8.94 -6.66 7.01
CA PHE A 37 10.15 -5.94 6.67
C PHE A 37 10.40 -4.78 7.65
N THR A 38 9.37 -4.04 7.99
CA THR A 38 9.46 -2.92 8.95
C THR A 38 9.83 -3.44 10.34
N GLU A 39 9.23 -4.54 10.77
CA GLU A 39 9.56 -5.20 12.03
C GLU A 39 11.04 -5.57 12.08
N TRP A 40 11.52 -6.19 11.03
CA TRP A 40 12.92 -6.60 10.94
C TRP A 40 13.87 -5.38 10.88
N ASN A 41 13.53 -4.40 10.06
CA ASN A 41 14.40 -3.25 9.79
C ASN A 41 14.44 -2.26 10.96
N ARG A 42 13.31 -2.02 11.62
CA ARG A 42 13.19 -1.04 12.71
C ARG A 42 13.22 -1.66 14.11
N GLY A 43 13.02 -2.97 14.19
CA GLY A 43 13.03 -3.68 15.47
C GLY A 43 11.75 -3.54 16.29
N PHE A 44 10.68 -2.99 15.74
CA PHE A 44 9.39 -2.90 16.42
C PHE A 44 8.53 -4.10 16.06
N LYS A 45 8.01 -4.79 17.07
CA LYS A 45 7.19 -5.98 16.85
C LYS A 45 5.78 -5.64 16.40
N ILE A 46 5.23 -6.46 15.53
CA ILE A 46 3.82 -6.40 15.15
C ILE A 46 2.96 -6.77 16.36
N THR A 47 1.98 -5.94 16.68
CA THR A 47 1.07 -6.17 17.81
C THR A 47 -0.35 -6.51 17.39
N GLU A 48 -0.80 -6.05 16.22
CA GLU A 48 -2.15 -6.30 15.74
C GLU A 48 -2.16 -6.36 14.22
N VAL A 49 -2.83 -7.36 13.66
CA VAL A 49 -2.99 -7.53 12.23
C VAL A 49 -4.47 -7.54 11.90
N SER A 50 -4.88 -6.58 11.07
CA SER A 50 -6.21 -6.53 10.48
C SER A 50 -6.10 -6.63 8.96
N ASP A 51 -7.22 -6.68 8.26
CA ASP A 51 -7.21 -6.84 6.81
C ASP A 51 -6.48 -5.72 6.08
N ASP A 52 -6.61 -4.49 6.57
CA ASP A 52 -6.14 -3.28 5.89
C ASP A 52 -5.17 -2.44 6.73
N ILE A 53 -4.83 -2.89 7.92
CA ILE A 53 -3.94 -2.15 8.81
C ILE A 53 -3.19 -3.11 9.73
N ILE A 54 -1.91 -2.84 9.95
CA ILE A 54 -1.06 -3.62 10.85
C ILE A 54 -0.36 -2.64 11.79
N TYR A 55 -0.55 -2.84 13.10
CA TYR A 55 0.03 -2.00 14.13
C TYR A 55 1.32 -2.59 14.68
N PHE A 56 2.22 -1.73 15.07
CA PHE A 56 3.48 -2.07 15.72
C PHE A 56 3.47 -1.66 17.19
N GLN A 57 4.41 -2.19 17.93
CA GLN A 57 4.60 -1.97 19.37
C GLN A 57 4.72 -0.49 19.74
N ASN A 58 5.27 0.33 18.88
CA ASN A 58 5.46 1.76 19.10
C ASN A 58 4.25 2.61 18.69
N HIS A 59 3.11 1.99 18.42
CA HIS A 59 1.86 2.61 17.98
C HIS A 59 1.87 3.10 16.51
N ASP A 60 2.96 2.94 15.80
CA ASP A 60 2.98 3.14 14.35
C ASP A 60 2.19 2.03 13.65
N HIS A 61 1.79 2.28 12.43
CA HIS A 61 1.10 1.28 11.63
C HIS A 61 1.41 1.45 10.15
N VAL A 62 1.27 0.37 9.42
CA VAL A 62 1.23 0.37 7.95
C VAL A 62 -0.17 -0.04 7.53
N ASP A 63 -0.64 0.47 6.42
CA ASP A 63 -1.99 0.18 5.95
C ASP A 63 -2.07 0.15 4.42
N PHE A 64 -3.23 -0.23 3.91
CA PHE A 64 -3.59 0.13 2.56
C PHE A 64 -4.95 0.83 2.55
N VAL A 65 -5.13 1.74 1.61
CA VAL A 65 -6.40 2.43 1.40
C VAL A 65 -7.01 1.94 0.11
N GLU A 66 -8.31 1.70 0.16
CA GLU A 66 -9.11 1.30 -0.99
C GLU A 66 -9.64 2.55 -1.68
N ILE A 67 -9.35 2.71 -2.95
CA ILE A 67 -9.76 3.87 -3.69
C ILE A 67 -10.65 3.45 -4.83
N PRO A 68 -11.90 3.92 -4.86
CA PRO A 68 -12.78 3.63 -5.98
C PRO A 68 -12.23 4.26 -7.26
N CYS A 69 -12.16 3.45 -8.29
CA CYS A 69 -11.66 3.86 -9.58
C CYS A 69 -12.71 3.56 -10.64
N CYS A 70 -13.24 4.60 -11.25
CA CYS A 70 -14.28 4.48 -12.26
C CYS A 70 -13.73 4.30 -13.66
N GLY A 71 -12.43 4.18 -13.80
CA GLY A 71 -11.81 4.17 -15.11
C GLY A 71 -10.50 3.40 -15.18
N THR A 72 -9.54 4.02 -15.78
CA THR A 72 -8.25 3.42 -16.06
C THR A 72 -7.22 3.77 -14.98
N LYS A 73 -6.08 3.11 -15.04
CA LYS A 73 -4.92 3.45 -14.22
C LYS A 73 -4.55 4.94 -14.34
N LYS A 74 -4.76 5.53 -15.53
CA LYS A 74 -4.52 6.94 -15.78
C LYS A 74 -5.43 7.83 -14.94
N ASP A 75 -6.71 7.48 -14.83
CA ASP A 75 -7.67 8.23 -14.01
C ASP A 75 -7.31 8.17 -12.54
N PHE A 76 -6.87 7.01 -12.08
CA PHE A 76 -6.38 6.82 -10.73
C PHE A 76 -5.18 7.73 -10.43
N MET A 77 -4.22 7.77 -11.33
CA MET A 77 -3.03 8.59 -11.17
C MET A 77 -3.36 10.09 -11.13
N HIS A 78 -4.40 10.48 -11.85
CA HIS A 78 -4.87 11.87 -11.84
C HIS A 78 -5.40 12.27 -10.45
N HIS A 79 -6.02 11.34 -9.73
CA HIS A 79 -6.52 11.57 -8.38
C HIS A 79 -5.41 11.86 -7.37
N PHE A 80 -4.23 11.33 -7.60
CA PHE A 80 -3.15 11.39 -6.63
C PHE A 80 -2.10 12.45 -6.90
N ASN A 81 -2.08 13.06 -8.06
CA ASN A 81 -1.03 14.02 -8.45
C ASN A 81 0.40 13.52 -8.21
N PHE A 82 0.61 12.23 -8.34
CA PHE A 82 1.86 11.58 -7.91
C PHE A 82 2.71 11.09 -9.07
N ILE A 83 2.81 11.73 -10.17
CA ILE A 83 3.58 11.18 -11.30
C ILE A 83 5.02 10.85 -10.88
N GLU A 84 5.64 11.69 -10.08
CA GLU A 84 7.00 11.45 -9.58
C GLU A 84 7.03 10.34 -8.53
N ASP A 85 6.11 10.37 -7.58
CA ASP A 85 6.01 9.37 -6.53
C ASP A 85 5.61 8.01 -7.10
N TYR A 86 4.79 7.99 -8.15
CA TYR A 86 4.42 6.76 -8.83
C TYR A 86 5.64 6.06 -9.46
N SER A 87 6.55 6.80 -10.03
CA SER A 87 7.77 6.20 -10.59
C SER A 87 8.61 5.53 -9.51
N LYS A 88 8.73 6.16 -8.35
CA LYS A 88 9.42 5.58 -7.19
C LYS A 88 8.69 4.36 -6.66
N ILE A 89 7.37 4.44 -6.55
CA ILE A 89 6.52 3.33 -6.11
C ILE A 89 6.65 2.16 -7.07
N LYS A 90 6.58 2.42 -8.36
CA LYS A 90 6.72 1.40 -9.40
C LYS A 90 8.08 0.72 -9.33
N SER A 91 9.14 1.49 -9.13
CA SER A 91 10.48 0.94 -8.98
C SER A 91 10.60 0.08 -7.72
N ALA A 92 9.99 0.50 -6.64
CA ALA A 92 9.96 -0.29 -5.41
C ALA A 92 9.11 -1.56 -5.53
N LEU A 93 8.08 -1.53 -6.38
CA LEU A 93 7.18 -2.65 -6.62
C LEU A 93 7.75 -3.72 -7.53
N GLU A 94 8.69 -3.38 -8.36
CA GLU A 94 9.36 -4.30 -9.26
C GLU A 94 10.49 -5.08 -8.58
N LEU A 95 10.49 -5.04 -7.29
CA LEU A 95 11.41 -5.85 -6.48
C LEU A 95 11.16 -7.33 -6.66
#